data_a6250d36fc1fa8b7048a2cf84ae8b71f
#
_entry.id   a6250d36fc1fa8b7048a2cf84ae8b71f
#
_cell.length_a   1.000
_cell.length_b   1.000
_cell.length_c   1.000
_cell.angle_alpha   90.00
_cell.angle_beta   90.00
_cell.angle_gamma   90.00
#
_symmetry.space_group_name_H-M   'P 1'
#
loop_
_entity.id
_entity.type
_entity.pdbx_description
1 polymer ?
#
loop_
_entity_poly.entity_id
_entity_poly.type
_entity_poly.pdbx_seq_one_letter_code
_entity_poly.pdbx_strand_id
1 'polypeptide(L)'
;MWKNSILETIGNTPLIRLNKITKELPCTVLAKVEYFNPGNSIKDRMAVKMLEVAEQEGKIKPGGTIIEGTSGNTGMGLALAACVKGYKCIFTTTDKQSKEKADILKAIGAEVIVCPT
;
A
#
# COMPACT_ATOMS: atom_id res chain seq x y z
N MET A 1 12.61 19.42 -7.28
CA MET A 1 13.34 18.23 -6.74
C MET A 1 12.68 16.98 -7.33
N TRP A 2 13.44 16.11 -7.98
CA TRP A 2 12.96 14.86 -8.59
C TRP A 2 13.27 13.67 -7.69
N LYS A 3 12.56 12.55 -7.88
CA LYS A 3 12.71 11.30 -7.12
C LYS A 3 13.10 10.18 -8.08
N ASN A 4 13.91 9.23 -7.61
CA ASN A 4 14.35 8.08 -8.42
C ASN A 4 13.29 6.97 -8.49
N SER A 5 12.42 6.91 -7.52
CA SER A 5 11.39 5.89 -7.40
C SER A 5 10.12 6.45 -6.78
N ILE A 6 8.98 5.90 -7.17
CA ILE A 6 7.70 6.20 -6.54
C ILE A 6 7.71 5.85 -5.05
N LEU A 7 8.50 4.87 -4.61
CA LEU A 7 8.62 4.51 -3.20
C LEU A 7 9.20 5.63 -2.34
N GLU A 8 10.01 6.53 -2.91
CA GLU A 8 10.54 7.71 -2.21
C GLU A 8 9.49 8.79 -1.94
N THR A 9 8.28 8.63 -2.45
CA THR A 9 7.14 9.53 -2.19
C THR A 9 6.28 9.06 -1.03
N ILE A 10 6.54 7.85 -0.51
CA ILE A 10 5.81 7.30 0.63
C ILE A 10 6.18 8.07 1.89
N GLY A 11 5.16 8.45 2.65
CA GLY A 11 5.36 9.21 3.88
C GLY A 11 5.34 10.71 3.67
N ASN A 12 5.81 11.45 4.66
CA ASN A 12 5.74 12.92 4.71
C ASN A 12 4.34 13.47 4.36
N THR A 13 3.31 12.71 4.67
CA THR A 13 1.93 13.07 4.41
C THR A 13 1.54 14.32 5.20
N PRO A 14 0.72 15.22 4.64
CA PRO A 14 0.41 16.49 5.25
C PRO A 14 -0.51 16.35 6.46
N LEU A 15 -0.40 17.31 7.38
CA LEU A 15 -1.42 17.59 8.37
C LEU A 15 -2.32 18.70 7.85
N ILE A 16 -3.62 18.43 7.78
CA ILE A 16 -4.63 19.38 7.30
C ILE A 16 -5.52 19.80 8.46
N ARG A 17 -5.64 21.10 8.70
CA ARG A 17 -6.56 21.63 9.69
C ARG A 17 -8.01 21.41 9.23
N LEU A 18 -8.81 20.84 10.12
CA LEU A 18 -10.26 20.74 9.92
C LEU A 18 -10.91 22.06 10.37
N ASN A 19 -11.43 22.83 9.45
CA ASN A 19 -11.94 24.18 9.75
C ASN A 19 -13.46 24.20 9.96
N LYS A 20 -14.21 23.56 9.06
CA LYS A 20 -15.68 23.68 9.05
C LYS A 20 -16.34 22.84 10.13
N ILE A 21 -15.97 21.55 10.21
CA ILE A 21 -16.59 20.60 11.14
C ILE A 21 -16.19 20.86 12.60
N THR A 22 -15.07 21.54 12.82
CA THR A 22 -14.50 21.81 14.16
C THR A 22 -14.67 23.27 14.59
N LYS A 23 -15.48 24.04 13.88
CA LYS A 23 -15.61 25.48 14.07
C LYS A 23 -15.95 25.88 15.51
N GLU A 24 -16.79 25.09 16.17
CA GLU A 24 -17.26 25.36 17.55
C GLU A 24 -16.35 24.77 18.64
N LEU A 25 -15.25 24.11 18.26
CA LEU A 25 -14.34 23.51 19.24
C LEU A 25 -13.28 24.52 19.69
N PRO A 26 -12.92 24.53 21.00
CA PRO A 26 -11.90 25.42 21.53
C PRO A 26 -10.46 24.96 21.26
N CYS A 27 -10.26 23.99 20.39
CA CYS A 27 -8.97 23.42 20.07
C CYS A 27 -8.74 23.32 18.54
N THR A 28 -7.48 23.18 18.16
CA THR A 28 -7.11 22.89 16.77
C THR A 28 -7.14 21.39 16.53
N VAL A 29 -7.92 20.97 15.52
CA VAL A 29 -7.99 19.56 15.09
C VAL A 29 -7.32 19.43 13.72
N LEU A 30 -6.38 18.48 13.62
CA LEU A 30 -5.61 18.20 12.42
C LEU A 30 -5.86 16.77 11.96
N ALA A 31 -6.00 16.59 10.65
CA ALA A 31 -6.06 15.28 10.00
C ALA A 31 -4.71 14.95 9.37
N LYS A 32 -4.12 13.82 9.73
CA LYS A 32 -2.97 13.25 9.02
C LYS A 32 -3.48 12.53 7.76
N VAL A 33 -3.18 13.07 6.59
CA VAL A 33 -3.83 12.64 5.33
C VAL A 33 -3.02 11.56 4.65
N GLU A 34 -3.25 10.31 5.02
CA GLU A 34 -2.48 9.16 4.55
C GLU A 34 -2.80 8.70 3.12
N TYR A 35 -3.89 9.14 2.52
CA TYR A 35 -4.19 8.84 1.11
C TYR A 35 -3.29 9.60 0.11
N PHE A 36 -2.42 10.50 0.56
CA PHE A 36 -1.36 11.10 -0.25
C PHE A 36 -0.20 10.14 -0.56
N ASN A 37 -0.12 8.99 0.11
CA ASN A 37 0.80 7.95 -0.30
C ASN A 37 0.45 7.43 -1.71
N PRO A 38 1.42 6.97 -2.51
CA PRO A 38 1.20 6.57 -3.90
C PRO A 38 0.21 5.40 -4.07
N GLY A 39 0.09 4.51 -3.09
CA GLY A 39 -0.93 3.46 -3.04
C GLY A 39 -2.21 3.88 -2.33
N ASN A 40 -2.39 5.18 -2.07
CA ASN A 40 -3.55 5.82 -1.48
C ASN A 40 -3.87 5.40 -0.03
N SER A 41 -2.91 4.89 0.72
CA SER A 41 -3.15 4.56 2.14
C SER A 41 -1.87 4.52 2.98
N ILE A 42 -2.06 4.44 4.30
CA ILE A 42 -0.98 4.20 5.27
C ILE A 42 -0.26 2.86 5.05
N LYS A 43 -0.88 1.90 4.36
CA LYS A 43 -0.33 0.56 4.14
C LYS A 43 0.93 0.56 3.26
N ASP A 44 1.12 1.58 2.46
CA ASP A 44 2.35 1.76 1.69
C ASP A 44 3.59 1.80 2.60
N ARG A 45 3.49 2.51 3.73
CA ARG A 45 4.56 2.57 4.73
C ARG A 45 4.92 1.20 5.29
N MET A 46 3.90 0.43 5.65
CA MET A 46 4.06 -0.91 6.19
C MET A 46 4.68 -1.85 5.15
N ALA A 47 4.16 -1.85 3.93
CA ALA A 47 4.59 -2.74 2.87
C ALA A 47 6.07 -2.56 2.53
N VAL A 48 6.53 -1.33 2.34
CA VAL A 48 7.95 -1.05 2.07
C VAL A 48 8.82 -1.51 3.24
N LYS A 49 8.41 -1.22 4.48
CA LYS A 49 9.18 -1.61 5.66
C LYS A 49 9.27 -3.13 5.84
N MET A 50 8.17 -3.84 5.59
CA MET A 50 8.16 -5.31 5.63
C MET A 50 9.16 -5.92 4.63
N LEU A 51 9.19 -5.40 3.39
CA LEU A 51 10.11 -5.88 2.37
C LEU A 51 11.56 -5.54 2.69
N GLU A 52 11.85 -4.32 3.15
CA GLU A 52 13.20 -3.94 3.58
C GLU A 52 13.74 -4.86 4.69
N VAL A 53 12.91 -5.16 5.69
CA VAL A 53 13.31 -6.07 6.77
C VAL A 53 13.51 -7.49 6.25
N ALA A 54 12.62 -7.97 5.38
CA ALA A 54 12.74 -9.30 4.79
C ALA A 54 14.00 -9.44 3.92
N GLU A 55 14.38 -8.38 3.20
CA GLU A 55 15.64 -8.30 2.44
C GLU A 55 16.86 -8.36 3.37
N GLN A 56 16.86 -7.53 4.43
CA GLN A 56 17.95 -7.46 5.41
C GLN A 56 18.15 -8.78 6.15
N GLU A 57 17.07 -9.47 6.46
CA GLU A 57 17.11 -10.78 7.13
C GLU A 57 17.32 -11.96 6.17
N GLY A 58 17.45 -11.71 4.87
CA GLY A 58 17.63 -12.75 3.85
C GLY A 58 16.40 -13.66 3.63
N LYS A 59 15.22 -13.23 4.10
CA LYS A 59 13.96 -13.98 3.97
C LYS A 59 13.39 -13.92 2.55
N ILE A 60 13.72 -12.89 1.79
CA ILE A 60 13.39 -12.76 0.38
C ILE A 60 14.66 -12.44 -0.41
N LYS A 61 14.80 -13.10 -1.56
CA LYS A 61 15.91 -12.89 -2.49
C LYS A 61 15.45 -12.15 -3.74
N PRO A 62 16.36 -11.50 -4.49
CA PRO A 62 16.01 -10.88 -5.77
C PRO A 62 15.21 -11.82 -6.66
N GLY A 63 14.09 -11.33 -7.22
CA GLY A 63 13.16 -12.14 -8.02
C GLY A 63 12.23 -13.05 -7.23
N GLY A 64 12.28 -12.99 -5.90
CA GLY A 64 11.42 -13.78 -5.02
C GLY A 64 9.93 -13.48 -5.18
N THR A 65 9.10 -14.29 -4.54
CA THR A 65 7.64 -14.17 -4.62
C THR A 65 7.06 -13.81 -3.26
N ILE A 66 6.20 -12.81 -3.23
CA ILE A 66 5.42 -12.37 -2.07
C ILE A 66 4.04 -13.00 -2.20
N ILE A 67 3.59 -13.67 -1.14
CA ILE A 67 2.26 -14.29 -1.07
C ILE A 67 1.53 -13.68 0.13
N GLU A 68 0.32 -13.16 -0.09
CA GLU A 68 -0.47 -12.53 0.97
C GLU A 68 -1.97 -12.74 0.75
N GLY A 69 -2.68 -13.01 1.85
CA GLY A 69 -4.15 -13.01 1.88
C GLY A 69 -4.67 -11.59 2.09
N THR A 70 -5.01 -10.91 1.01
CA THR A 70 -5.40 -9.50 1.09
C THR A 70 -6.48 -9.14 0.10
N SER A 71 -7.37 -8.28 0.52
CA SER A 71 -8.45 -7.74 -0.32
C SER A 71 -8.37 -6.22 -0.50
N GLY A 72 -7.31 -5.58 -0.03
CA GLY A 72 -7.31 -4.12 0.04
C GLY A 72 -5.93 -3.47 0.00
N ASN A 73 -5.81 -2.45 0.83
CA ASN A 73 -4.67 -1.53 0.82
C ASN A 73 -3.31 -2.18 1.14
N THR A 74 -3.30 -3.27 1.90
CA THR A 74 -2.07 -4.03 2.17
C THR A 74 -1.52 -4.63 0.86
N GLY A 75 -2.39 -5.28 0.08
CA GLY A 75 -2.02 -5.80 -1.24
C GLY A 75 -1.55 -4.71 -2.19
N MET A 76 -2.20 -3.55 -2.18
CA MET A 76 -1.79 -2.41 -2.99
C MET A 76 -0.37 -1.94 -2.64
N GLY A 77 -0.08 -1.75 -1.36
CA GLY A 77 1.26 -1.33 -0.92
C GLY A 77 2.34 -2.35 -1.26
N LEU A 78 2.05 -3.66 -1.06
CA LEU A 78 2.97 -4.74 -1.42
C LEU A 78 3.17 -4.84 -2.93
N ALA A 79 2.11 -4.74 -3.74
CA ALA A 79 2.20 -4.79 -5.21
C ALA A 79 3.05 -3.63 -5.75
N LEU A 80 2.84 -2.42 -5.23
CA LEU A 80 3.61 -1.24 -5.63
C LEU A 80 5.10 -1.42 -5.33
N ALA A 81 5.43 -1.84 -4.10
CA ALA A 81 6.81 -2.06 -3.69
C ALA A 81 7.46 -3.22 -4.46
N ALA A 82 6.73 -4.31 -4.68
CA ALA A 82 7.18 -5.45 -5.45
C ALA A 82 7.47 -5.10 -6.91
N CYS A 83 6.58 -4.34 -7.55
CA CYS A 83 6.75 -3.88 -8.92
C CYS A 83 8.07 -3.10 -9.08
N VAL A 84 8.36 -2.17 -8.17
CA VAL A 84 9.58 -1.36 -8.20
C VAL A 84 10.83 -2.20 -7.90
N LYS A 85 10.75 -3.15 -6.97
CA LYS A 85 11.88 -3.96 -6.50
C LYS A 85 12.11 -5.25 -7.33
N GLY A 86 11.23 -5.56 -8.29
CA GLY A 86 11.35 -6.73 -9.16
C GLY A 86 10.92 -8.05 -8.49
N TYR A 87 10.03 -8.01 -7.51
CA TYR A 87 9.41 -9.19 -6.90
C TYR A 87 8.12 -9.59 -7.62
N LYS A 88 7.77 -10.87 -7.54
CA LYS A 88 6.45 -11.36 -7.95
C LYS A 88 5.47 -11.24 -6.78
N CYS A 89 4.21 -10.99 -7.08
CA CYS A 89 3.14 -10.99 -6.09
C CYS A 89 2.05 -11.97 -6.47
N ILE A 90 1.63 -12.78 -5.50
CA ILE A 90 0.46 -13.65 -5.57
C ILE A 90 -0.44 -13.29 -4.39
N PHE A 91 -1.61 -12.76 -4.68
CA PHE A 91 -2.57 -12.39 -3.66
C PHE A 91 -3.80 -13.31 -3.70
N THR A 92 -4.19 -13.81 -2.54
CA THR A 92 -5.44 -14.53 -2.39
C THR A 92 -6.50 -13.59 -1.83
N THR A 93 -7.70 -13.64 -2.39
CA THR A 93 -8.85 -12.86 -1.95
C THR A 93 -10.11 -13.71 -2.00
N THR A 94 -11.21 -13.21 -1.43
CA THR A 94 -12.48 -13.93 -1.47
C THR A 94 -13.39 -13.39 -2.57
N ASP A 95 -14.35 -14.20 -3.00
CA ASP A 95 -15.37 -13.85 -3.99
C ASP A 95 -16.34 -12.75 -3.52
N LYS A 96 -16.32 -12.43 -2.21
CA LYS A 96 -17.11 -11.33 -1.62
C LYS A 96 -16.46 -9.95 -1.78
N GLN A 97 -15.22 -9.89 -2.25
CA GLN A 97 -14.52 -8.62 -2.45
C GLN A 97 -14.88 -7.98 -3.79
N SER A 98 -14.76 -6.64 -3.87
CA SER A 98 -15.07 -5.97 -5.12
C SER A 98 -14.08 -6.35 -6.22
N LYS A 99 -14.61 -6.60 -7.42
CA LYS A 99 -13.82 -6.91 -8.60
C LYS A 99 -12.79 -5.83 -8.91
N GLU A 100 -13.15 -4.56 -8.71
CA GLU A 100 -12.28 -3.40 -8.96
C GLU A 100 -10.96 -3.47 -8.18
N LYS A 101 -11.01 -3.93 -6.92
CA LYS A 101 -9.79 -4.10 -6.11
C LYS A 101 -8.87 -5.17 -6.68
N ALA A 102 -9.42 -6.29 -7.13
CA ALA A 102 -8.65 -7.33 -7.79
C ALA A 102 -8.06 -6.84 -9.13
N ASP A 103 -8.83 -6.09 -9.89
CA ASP A 103 -8.40 -5.55 -11.18
C ASP A 103 -7.25 -4.54 -11.04
N ILE A 104 -7.28 -3.69 -10.00
CA ILE A 104 -6.18 -2.76 -9.69
C ILE A 104 -4.89 -3.52 -9.36
N LEU A 105 -4.97 -4.56 -8.53
CA LEU A 105 -3.80 -5.38 -8.18
C LEU A 105 -3.20 -6.08 -9.41
N LYS A 106 -4.05 -6.61 -10.30
CA LYS A 106 -3.63 -7.20 -11.57
C LYS A 106 -2.99 -6.17 -12.50
N ALA A 107 -3.53 -4.94 -12.54
CA ALA A 107 -2.99 -3.86 -13.37
C ALA A 107 -1.57 -3.45 -12.95
N ILE A 108 -1.21 -3.60 -11.67
CA ILE A 108 0.14 -3.35 -11.17
C ILE A 108 1.08 -4.57 -11.42
N GLY A 109 0.54 -5.70 -11.87
CA GLY A 109 1.32 -6.89 -12.20
C GLY A 109 1.23 -8.03 -11.20
N ALA A 110 0.34 -7.97 -10.21
CA ALA A 110 0.13 -9.07 -9.29
C ALA A 110 -0.77 -10.15 -9.89
N GLU A 111 -0.50 -11.40 -9.54
CA GLU A 111 -1.44 -12.51 -9.71
C GLU A 111 -2.47 -12.44 -8.57
N VAL A 112 -3.75 -12.56 -8.91
CA VAL A 112 -4.84 -12.55 -7.91
C VAL A 112 -5.66 -13.82 -8.05
N ILE A 113 -5.68 -14.61 -6.99
CA ILE A 113 -6.43 -15.87 -6.88
C ILE A 113 -7.67 -15.59 -6.04
N VAL A 114 -8.84 -15.76 -6.65
CA VAL A 114 -10.13 -15.61 -5.96
C VAL A 114 -10.55 -16.96 -5.38
N CYS A 115 -10.67 -17.02 -4.07
CA CYS A 115 -11.08 -18.21 -3.34
C CYS A 115 -12.59 -18.14 -3.01
N PRO A 116 -13.32 -19.24 -3.12
CA PRO A 116 -14.73 -19.29 -2.69
C PRO A 116 -14.81 -19.15 -1.16
N THR A 117 -15.89 -18.52 -0.67
CA THR A 117 -16.20 -18.36 0.77
C THR A 117 -17.26 -19.29 1.25
#